data_e1327c25171858b492c0e09fc71c9265
#
_entry.id   e1327c25171858b492c0e09fc71c9265
#
_cell.length_a   1.000
_cell.length_b   1.000
_cell.length_c   1.000
_cell.angle_alpha   90.00
_cell.angle_beta   90.00
_cell.angle_gamma   90.00
#
_symmetry.space_group_name_H-M   'P 1'
#
loop_
_entity.id
_entity.type
_entity.pdbx_description
1 polymer ?
#
loop_
_entity_poly.entity_id
_entity_poly.type
_entity_poly.pdbx_seq_one_letter_code
_entity_poly.pdbx_strand_id
1 'polypeptide(L)'
;MLLGSQTMSIDRFGLLTGTIRLASGVSFLVDPLRANKLWGDPEEPTPTAQLLLRSMGYRDALIGALLAGAALRGKSTRGWFLASAGADVADLVGGMSVHSELKPSQQIIGLGGAAVGIGVGLWGAVRPTTRPATRTVTEEPAP
;
A
#
# COMPACT_ATOMS: atom_id res chain seq x y z
N MET A 1 -0.88 -31.86 27.26
CA MET A 1 -1.49 -30.78 26.47
C MET A 1 -0.37 -30.01 25.79
N LEU A 2 0.00 -30.42 24.55
CA LEU A 2 1.10 -29.82 23.81
C LEU A 2 0.54 -28.63 23.01
N LEU A 3 0.84 -27.41 23.46
CA LEU A 3 0.58 -26.19 22.71
C LEU A 3 1.48 -26.21 21.48
N GLY A 4 0.93 -26.59 20.33
CA GLY A 4 1.61 -26.48 19.05
C GLY A 4 1.96 -25.03 18.77
N SER A 5 3.25 -24.69 18.78
CA SER A 5 3.76 -23.39 18.34
C SER A 5 3.38 -23.19 16.88
N GLN A 6 2.32 -22.43 16.64
CA GLN A 6 2.00 -21.95 15.29
C GLN A 6 3.06 -20.89 14.93
N THR A 7 4.02 -21.26 14.12
CA THR A 7 4.96 -20.30 13.53
C THR A 7 4.18 -19.37 12.59
N MET A 8 3.92 -18.16 13.07
CA MET A 8 3.31 -17.11 12.24
C MET A 8 4.27 -16.74 11.10
N SER A 9 3.91 -17.05 9.87
CA SER A 9 4.69 -16.62 8.70
C SER A 9 4.36 -15.18 8.37
N ILE A 10 5.36 -14.30 8.52
CA ILE A 10 5.25 -12.88 8.15
C ILE A 10 5.26 -12.76 6.63
N ASP A 11 4.28 -12.05 6.06
CA ASP A 11 4.30 -11.64 4.66
C ASP A 11 5.26 -10.47 4.46
N ARG A 12 6.53 -10.78 4.14
CA ARG A 12 7.58 -9.77 3.98
C ARG A 12 7.29 -8.75 2.88
N PHE A 13 6.68 -9.18 1.77
CA PHE A 13 6.34 -8.27 0.68
C PHE A 13 5.19 -7.34 1.08
N GLY A 14 4.15 -7.87 1.71
CA GLY A 14 3.06 -7.06 2.26
C GLY A 14 3.54 -6.08 3.32
N LEU A 15 4.45 -6.51 4.19
CA LEU A 15 5.05 -5.64 5.20
C LEU A 15 5.86 -4.50 4.57
N LEU A 16 6.75 -4.81 3.63
CA LEU A 16 7.56 -3.80 2.95
C LEU A 16 6.68 -2.78 2.20
N THR A 17 5.76 -3.26 1.36
CA THR A 17 4.86 -2.40 0.58
C THR A 17 3.98 -1.55 1.49
N GLY A 18 3.40 -2.16 2.54
CA GLY A 18 2.58 -1.44 3.50
C GLY A 18 3.35 -0.37 4.27
N THR A 19 4.60 -0.67 4.66
CA THR A 19 5.46 0.30 5.37
C THR A 19 5.86 1.47 4.48
N ILE A 20 6.22 1.23 3.21
CA ILE A 20 6.53 2.30 2.25
C ILE A 20 5.31 3.20 2.06
N ARG A 21 4.13 2.61 1.84
CA ARG A 21 2.90 3.39 1.65
C ARG A 21 2.51 4.17 2.91
N LEU A 22 2.65 3.57 4.09
CA LEU A 22 2.44 4.25 5.37
C LEU A 22 3.38 5.46 5.53
N ALA A 23 4.67 5.28 5.28
CA ALA A 23 5.67 6.35 5.39
C ALA A 23 5.37 7.48 4.41
N SER A 24 5.03 7.16 3.16
CA SER A 24 4.60 8.14 2.15
C SER A 24 3.36 8.91 2.63
N GLY A 25 2.32 8.21 3.05
CA GLY A 25 1.09 8.84 3.55
C GLY A 25 1.32 9.75 4.75
N VAL A 26 2.13 9.30 5.71
CA VAL A 26 2.50 10.11 6.89
C VAL A 26 3.27 11.37 6.48
N SER A 27 4.16 11.30 5.47
CA SER A 27 4.90 12.47 5.00
C SER A 27 3.97 13.57 4.47
N PHE A 28 2.92 13.21 3.71
CA PHE A 28 1.90 14.16 3.24
C PHE A 28 1.02 14.70 4.36
N LEU A 29 0.78 13.92 5.42
CA LEU A 29 0.03 14.39 6.58
C LEU A 29 0.80 15.41 7.40
N VAL A 30 2.09 15.14 7.66
CA VAL A 30 2.93 15.94 8.56
C VAL A 30 3.44 17.19 7.85
N ASP A 31 4.02 17.04 6.66
CA ASP A 31 4.61 18.13 5.89
C ASP A 31 4.25 18.03 4.41
N PRO A 32 3.02 18.44 4.03
CA PRO A 32 2.57 18.36 2.64
C PRO A 32 3.43 19.20 1.69
N LEU A 33 4.08 20.27 2.18
CA LEU A 33 4.94 21.13 1.36
C LEU A 33 6.20 20.36 0.92
N ARG A 34 6.90 19.72 1.86
CA ARG A 34 8.08 18.92 1.53
C ARG A 34 7.72 17.69 0.72
N ALA A 35 6.63 17.02 1.08
CA ALA A 35 6.14 15.88 0.32
C ALA A 35 5.84 16.26 -1.12
N ASN A 36 5.15 17.38 -1.36
CA ASN A 36 4.84 17.87 -2.70
C ASN A 36 6.09 18.15 -3.54
N LYS A 37 7.12 18.75 -2.94
CA LYS A 37 8.42 18.96 -3.63
C LYS A 37 9.07 17.64 -4.06
N LEU A 38 9.03 16.62 -3.22
CA LEU A 38 9.55 15.28 -3.55
C LEU A 38 8.74 14.62 -4.68
N TRP A 39 7.47 14.95 -4.82
CA TRP A 39 6.59 14.47 -5.89
C TRP A 39 6.63 15.36 -7.15
N GLY A 40 7.64 16.22 -7.27
CA GLY A 40 7.95 16.94 -8.51
C GLY A 40 7.26 18.29 -8.68
N ASP A 41 6.61 18.81 -7.63
CA ASP A 41 6.08 20.17 -7.64
C ASP A 41 6.83 21.04 -6.63
N PRO A 42 7.75 21.92 -7.10
CA PRO A 42 8.50 22.80 -6.23
C PRO A 42 7.69 24.01 -5.72
N GLU A 43 6.52 24.26 -6.31
CA GLU A 43 5.69 25.40 -5.93
C GLU A 43 4.95 25.16 -4.61
N GLU A 44 4.62 26.24 -3.94
CA GLU A 44 3.86 26.18 -2.70
C GLU A 44 2.39 25.87 -3.03
N PRO A 45 1.82 24.75 -2.54
CA PRO A 45 0.46 24.37 -2.86
C PRO A 45 -0.54 25.34 -2.22
N THR A 46 -1.62 25.64 -2.94
CA THR A 46 -2.74 26.42 -2.42
C THR A 46 -3.33 25.76 -1.16
N PRO A 47 -4.08 26.49 -0.31
CA PRO A 47 -4.75 25.91 0.85
C PRO A 47 -5.64 24.70 0.50
N THR A 48 -6.35 24.75 -0.62
CA THR A 48 -7.17 23.64 -1.11
C THR A 48 -6.31 22.44 -1.51
N ALA A 49 -5.21 22.67 -2.23
CA ALA A 49 -4.27 21.61 -2.59
C ALA A 49 -3.63 20.99 -1.35
N GLN A 50 -3.27 21.76 -0.32
CA GLN A 50 -2.76 21.23 0.96
C GLN A 50 -3.78 20.33 1.66
N LEU A 51 -5.06 20.71 1.65
CA LEU A 51 -6.13 19.88 2.21
C LEU A 51 -6.25 18.55 1.46
N LEU A 52 -6.22 18.58 0.12
CA LEU A 52 -6.29 17.38 -0.71
C LEU A 52 -5.06 16.48 -0.52
N LEU A 53 -3.86 17.05 -0.44
CA LEU A 53 -2.62 16.31 -0.16
C LEU A 53 -2.68 15.61 1.20
N ARG A 54 -3.20 16.27 2.24
CA ARG A 54 -3.38 15.65 3.55
C ARG A 54 -4.44 14.55 3.53
N SER A 55 -5.54 14.74 2.80
CA SER A 55 -6.59 13.73 2.63
C SER A 55 -6.05 12.48 1.93
N MET A 56 -5.27 12.68 0.85
CA MET A 56 -4.56 11.61 0.14
C MET A 56 -3.57 10.92 1.08
N GLY A 57 -2.79 11.70 1.84
CA GLY A 57 -1.84 11.19 2.82
C GLY A 57 -2.49 10.32 3.89
N TYR A 58 -3.64 10.74 4.42
CA TYR A 58 -4.41 9.94 5.38
C TYR A 58 -4.86 8.60 4.78
N ARG A 59 -5.43 8.61 3.57
CA ARG A 59 -5.85 7.41 2.86
C ARG A 59 -4.69 6.42 2.70
N ASP A 60 -3.54 6.92 2.25
CA ASP A 60 -2.36 6.10 2.00
C ASP A 60 -1.73 5.58 3.30
N ALA A 61 -1.67 6.41 4.33
CA ALA A 61 -1.22 5.98 5.65
C ALA A 61 -2.12 4.88 6.23
N LEU A 62 -3.43 5.01 6.10
CA LEU A 62 -4.40 4.03 6.58
C LEU A 62 -4.25 2.69 5.84
N ILE A 63 -4.25 2.71 4.50
CA ILE A 63 -4.08 1.50 3.68
C ILE A 63 -2.73 0.83 4.00
N GLY A 64 -1.66 1.62 4.07
CA GLY A 64 -0.32 1.14 4.39
C GLY A 64 -0.24 0.49 5.77
N ALA A 65 -0.81 1.12 6.80
CA ALA A 65 -0.85 0.59 8.16
C ALA A 65 -1.62 -0.74 8.24
N LEU A 66 -2.77 -0.82 7.57
CA LEU A 66 -3.61 -2.02 7.57
C LEU A 66 -2.96 -3.17 6.79
N LEU A 67 -2.31 -2.87 5.65
CA LEU A 67 -1.53 -3.85 4.89
C LEU A 67 -0.36 -4.39 5.72
N ALA A 68 0.46 -3.50 6.29
CA ALA A 68 1.58 -3.90 7.14
C ALA A 68 1.13 -4.68 8.39
N GLY A 69 0.04 -4.22 9.03
CA GLY A 69 -0.53 -4.89 10.19
C GLY A 69 -1.09 -6.29 9.88
N ALA A 70 -1.72 -6.48 8.71
CA ALA A 70 -2.16 -7.80 8.25
C ALA A 70 -0.96 -8.71 7.97
N ALA A 71 0.05 -8.18 7.29
CA ALA A 71 1.30 -8.89 6.96
C ALA A 71 2.04 -9.39 8.20
N LEU A 72 2.17 -8.53 9.23
CA LEU A 72 2.81 -8.88 10.52
C LEU A 72 2.06 -9.98 11.27
N ARG A 73 0.72 -9.99 11.17
CA ARG A 73 -0.12 -10.96 11.86
C ARG A 73 -0.35 -12.25 11.07
N GLY A 74 0.32 -12.42 9.92
CA GLY A 74 0.10 -13.57 9.03
C GLY A 74 -1.33 -13.68 8.49
N LYS A 75 -2.07 -12.55 8.47
CA LYS A 75 -3.42 -12.49 7.92
C LYS A 75 -3.38 -12.24 6.41
N SER A 76 -4.51 -12.50 5.73
CA SER A 76 -4.62 -12.22 4.30
C SER A 76 -4.38 -10.75 3.99
N THR A 77 -3.42 -10.46 3.13
CA THR A 77 -3.06 -9.13 2.64
C THR A 77 -3.75 -8.76 1.33
N ARG A 78 -4.43 -9.74 0.68
CA ARG A 78 -5.02 -9.59 -0.65
C ARG A 78 -5.97 -8.39 -0.75
N GLY A 79 -6.89 -8.25 0.20
CA GLY A 79 -7.87 -7.15 0.20
C GLY A 79 -7.20 -5.78 0.29
N TRP A 80 -6.14 -5.67 1.09
CA TRP A 80 -5.40 -4.42 1.24
C TRP A 80 -4.55 -4.08 0.01
N PHE A 81 -4.01 -5.08 -0.69
CA PHE A 81 -3.37 -4.87 -1.99
C PHE A 81 -4.36 -4.40 -3.05
N LEU A 82 -5.59 -4.94 -3.08
CA LEU A 82 -6.65 -4.47 -3.98
C LEU A 82 -7.10 -3.05 -3.63
N ALA A 83 -7.23 -2.72 -2.35
CA ALA A 83 -7.55 -1.36 -1.91
C ALA A 83 -6.45 -0.36 -2.31
N SER A 84 -5.17 -0.78 -2.19
CA SER A 84 -4.03 0.00 -2.66
C SER A 84 -4.10 0.25 -4.17
N ALA A 85 -4.26 -0.80 -4.96
CA ALA A 85 -4.39 -0.66 -6.42
C ALA A 85 -5.57 0.21 -6.82
N GLY A 86 -6.72 0.08 -6.16
CA GLY A 86 -7.90 0.91 -6.40
C GLY A 86 -7.67 2.40 -6.11
N ALA A 87 -6.94 2.71 -5.04
CA ALA A 87 -6.54 4.08 -4.73
C ALA A 87 -5.64 4.67 -5.84
N ASP A 88 -4.64 3.89 -6.29
CA ASP A 88 -3.71 4.32 -7.34
C ASP A 88 -4.41 4.43 -8.71
N VAL A 89 -5.43 3.60 -8.99
CA VAL A 89 -6.29 3.76 -10.19
C VAL A 89 -7.05 5.09 -10.13
N ALA A 90 -7.62 5.44 -8.97
CA ALA A 90 -8.34 6.71 -8.81
C ALA A 90 -7.40 7.91 -9.01
N ASP A 91 -6.18 7.84 -8.49
CA ASP A 91 -5.15 8.87 -8.67
C ASP A 91 -4.73 8.98 -10.14
N LEU A 92 -4.53 7.84 -10.82
CA LEU A 92 -4.18 7.82 -12.25
C LEU A 92 -5.30 8.42 -13.11
N VAL A 93 -6.55 8.03 -12.89
CA VAL A 93 -7.72 8.56 -13.63
C VAL A 93 -7.88 10.06 -13.38
N GLY A 94 -7.77 10.50 -12.11
CA GLY A 94 -7.82 11.91 -11.76
C GLY A 94 -6.71 12.72 -12.40
N GLY A 95 -5.46 12.23 -12.34
CA GLY A 95 -4.31 12.89 -12.96
C GLY A 95 -4.39 12.93 -14.49
N MET A 96 -4.89 11.87 -15.13
CA MET A 96 -5.10 11.84 -16.58
C MET A 96 -6.14 12.85 -17.05
N SER A 97 -7.16 13.14 -16.26
CA SER A 97 -8.20 14.12 -16.60
C SER A 97 -7.67 15.56 -16.69
N VAL A 98 -6.55 15.85 -16.02
CA VAL A 98 -5.87 17.16 -16.01
C VAL A 98 -4.44 17.08 -16.57
N HIS A 99 -4.12 16.01 -17.29
CA HIS A 99 -2.77 15.72 -17.76
C HIS A 99 -2.12 16.90 -18.52
N SER A 100 -2.86 17.63 -19.35
CA SER A 100 -2.34 18.79 -20.11
C SER A 100 -1.92 19.96 -19.22
N GLU A 101 -2.41 20.03 -17.99
CA GLU A 101 -2.12 21.07 -17.02
C GLU A 101 -0.96 20.69 -16.07
N LEU A 102 -0.58 19.40 -16.07
CA LEU A 102 0.49 18.91 -15.21
C LEU A 102 1.88 19.22 -15.81
N LYS A 103 2.81 19.61 -14.95
CA LYS A 103 4.23 19.73 -15.32
C LYS A 103 4.82 18.35 -15.69
N PRO A 104 5.84 18.27 -16.57
CA PRO A 104 6.45 16.98 -16.93
C PRO A 104 6.91 16.15 -15.73
N SER A 105 7.45 16.77 -14.68
CA SER A 105 7.82 16.11 -13.43
C SER A 105 6.63 15.47 -12.71
N GLN A 106 5.51 16.16 -12.65
CA GLN A 106 4.28 15.65 -12.04
C GLN A 106 3.67 14.51 -12.86
N GLN A 107 3.74 14.58 -14.19
CA GLN A 107 3.32 13.48 -15.06
C GLN A 107 4.15 12.22 -14.81
N ILE A 108 5.49 12.35 -14.79
CA ILE A 108 6.39 11.21 -14.62
C ILE A 108 6.25 10.63 -13.19
N ILE A 109 6.35 11.47 -12.17
CA ILE A 109 6.38 11.01 -10.78
C ILE A 109 4.96 10.64 -10.31
N GLY A 110 3.97 11.49 -10.56
CA GLY A 110 2.58 11.28 -10.12
C GLY A 110 1.90 10.15 -10.89
N LEU A 111 1.76 10.28 -12.21
CA LEU A 111 1.09 9.27 -13.03
C LEU A 111 1.90 7.98 -13.13
N GLY A 112 3.23 8.09 -13.29
CA GLY A 112 4.12 6.93 -13.31
C GLY A 112 4.11 6.20 -11.97
N GLY A 113 4.15 6.92 -10.86
CA GLY A 113 4.04 6.35 -9.52
C GLY A 113 2.72 5.61 -9.30
N ALA A 114 1.60 6.19 -9.71
CA ALA A 114 0.29 5.55 -9.65
C ALA A 114 0.24 4.26 -10.50
N ALA A 115 0.77 4.30 -11.72
CA ALA A 115 0.84 3.11 -12.58
C ALA A 115 1.68 1.98 -11.97
N VAL A 116 2.83 2.29 -11.37
CA VAL A 116 3.65 1.32 -10.62
C VAL A 116 2.89 0.80 -9.40
N GLY A 117 2.21 1.68 -8.66
CA GLY A 117 1.39 1.31 -7.50
C GLY A 117 0.28 0.32 -7.87
N ILE A 118 -0.42 0.53 -9.00
CA ILE A 118 -1.41 -0.42 -9.53
C ILE A 118 -0.75 -1.78 -9.80
N GLY A 119 0.39 -1.80 -10.48
CA GLY A 119 1.13 -3.05 -10.78
C GLY A 119 1.53 -3.81 -9.52
N VAL A 120 2.09 -3.12 -8.53
CA VAL A 120 2.48 -3.69 -7.23
C VAL A 120 1.25 -4.20 -6.47
N GLY A 121 0.16 -3.45 -6.47
CA GLY A 121 -1.09 -3.84 -5.79
C GLY A 121 -1.73 -5.06 -6.42
N LEU A 122 -1.84 -5.12 -7.76
CA LEU A 122 -2.38 -6.28 -8.46
C LEU A 122 -1.50 -7.52 -8.27
N TRP A 123 -0.18 -7.36 -8.41
CA TRP A 123 0.77 -8.45 -8.15
C TRP A 123 0.65 -8.97 -6.72
N GLY A 124 0.63 -8.07 -5.73
CA GLY A 124 0.46 -8.42 -4.33
C GLY A 124 -0.85 -9.17 -4.04
N ALA A 125 -1.93 -8.86 -4.78
CA ALA A 125 -3.23 -9.49 -4.62
C ALA A 125 -3.31 -10.91 -5.23
N VAL A 126 -2.56 -11.19 -6.33
CA VAL A 126 -2.65 -12.47 -7.05
C VAL A 126 -1.55 -13.44 -6.67
N ARG A 127 -0.42 -12.97 -6.09
CA ARG A 127 0.69 -13.83 -5.69
C ARG A 127 0.25 -14.87 -4.66
N PRO A 128 0.82 -16.09 -4.71
CA PRO A 128 0.58 -17.10 -3.68
C PRO A 128 1.14 -16.62 -2.34
N THR A 129 0.29 -16.52 -1.33
CA THR A 129 0.77 -16.38 0.05
C THR A 129 1.12 -17.77 0.55
N THR A 130 2.37 -17.99 0.98
CA THR A 130 2.78 -19.23 1.61
C THR A 130 2.01 -19.42 2.92
N ARG A 131 0.86 -20.10 2.84
CA ARG A 131 0.22 -20.63 4.04
C ARG A 131 1.10 -21.77 4.56
N PRO A 132 1.40 -21.82 5.87
CA PRO A 132 1.98 -23.04 6.45
C PRO A 132 1.04 -24.19 6.11
N ALA A 133 1.58 -25.28 5.53
CA ALA A 133 0.80 -26.47 5.28
C ALA A 133 0.17 -26.93 6.60
N THR A 134 -1.16 -26.99 6.64
CA THR A 134 -1.88 -27.60 7.75
C THR A 134 -1.45 -29.05 7.80
N ARG A 135 -0.60 -29.40 8.77
CA ARG A 135 -0.18 -30.78 8.99
C ARG A 135 -1.43 -31.53 9.42
N THR A 136 -2.06 -32.27 8.51
CA THR A 136 -3.06 -33.27 8.85
C THR A 136 -2.37 -34.28 9.75
N VAL A 137 -2.67 -34.21 11.04
CA VAL A 137 -2.33 -35.28 11.97
C VAL A 137 -3.21 -36.45 11.57
N THR A 138 -2.65 -37.41 10.87
CA THR A 138 -3.28 -38.69 10.66
C THR A 138 -3.31 -39.33 12.06
N GLU A 139 -4.47 -39.39 12.69
CA GLU A 139 -4.67 -40.20 13.88
C GLU A 139 -4.44 -41.66 13.47
N GLU A 140 -3.33 -42.21 13.91
CA GLU A 140 -3.05 -43.64 13.82
C GLU A 140 -4.03 -44.35 14.77
N PRO A 141 -4.87 -45.26 14.27
CA PRO A 141 -5.78 -45.99 15.15
C PRO A 141 -4.96 -46.81 16.16
N ALA A 142 -5.24 -46.59 17.44
CA ALA A 142 -4.64 -47.34 18.52
C ALA A 142 -4.98 -48.83 18.39
N PRO A 143 -4.05 -49.75 18.73
CA PRO A 143 -4.21 -51.21 18.64
C PRO A 143 -5.24 -51.74 19.61
#